data_9c077f81e4adb1f74a0ddf71db90e845
#
_entry.id   9c077f81e4adb1f74a0ddf71db90e845
#
_cell.length_a   1.000
_cell.length_b   1.000
_cell.length_c   1.000
_cell.angle_alpha   90.00
_cell.angle_beta   90.00
_cell.angle_gamma   90.00
#
_symmetry.space_group_name_H-M   'P 1'
#
loop_
_entity.id
_entity.type
_entity.pdbx_description
1 polymer ?
#
loop_
_entity_poly.entity_id
_entity_poly.type
_entity_poly.pdbx_seq_one_letter_code
_entity_poly.pdbx_strand_id
1 'polypeptide(L)'
;MGSVVSKPLVSSNPRVIDYANSKIRSEFMDLFLGAHCEFKVSDGLGFYAIPAMFRRPNAYVNYSPFFMYYSSRACDLGIAKTMIDTATGKRLNLTEMGKRGVARFGETSQFTNAGVSVKSNTPSEIKDLMLEMLDRLEGKWKTQPLDDELQNKFWKKYSEIIGPDRESFHGEIWSKYGARFLRDNQDWIV
;
A
#
# COMPACT_ATOMS: atom_id res chain seq x y z
N MET A 1 -0.05 5.22 15.12
CA MET A 1 -1.25 4.96 15.96
C MET A 1 -1.29 3.47 16.25
N GLY A 2 -2.02 3.03 17.25
CA GLY A 2 -2.16 1.64 17.68
C GLY A 2 -1.79 1.45 19.14
N SER A 3 -2.21 0.30 19.72
CA SER A 3 -2.01 0.00 21.14
C SER A 3 -0.66 -0.66 21.45
N VAL A 4 -0.05 -1.27 20.43
CA VAL A 4 1.23 -1.95 20.58
C VAL A 4 2.24 -1.33 19.62
N VAL A 5 3.25 -0.70 20.17
CA VAL A 5 4.37 -0.11 19.42
C VAL A 5 5.68 -0.65 19.98
N SER A 6 6.56 -1.10 19.11
CA SER A 6 7.84 -1.72 19.52
C SER A 6 8.88 -0.69 19.95
N LYS A 7 8.78 0.54 19.42
CA LYS A 7 9.73 1.63 19.68
C LYS A 7 9.03 2.98 19.63
N PRO A 8 9.42 3.92 20.50
CA PRO A 8 8.97 5.30 20.39
C PRO A 8 9.40 5.95 19.08
N LEU A 9 8.53 6.81 18.55
CA LEU A 9 8.87 7.67 17.41
C LEU A 9 9.64 8.90 17.92
N VAL A 10 10.89 9.03 17.51
CA VAL A 10 11.71 10.20 17.84
C VAL A 10 11.75 11.15 16.65
N SER A 11 11.36 12.40 16.87
CA SER A 11 11.41 13.44 15.84
C SER A 11 11.76 14.80 16.47
N SER A 12 12.61 15.56 15.80
CA SER A 12 12.88 16.97 16.16
C SER A 12 11.80 17.93 15.63
N ASN A 13 10.90 17.48 14.77
CA ASN A 13 9.82 18.29 14.24
C ASN A 13 8.67 18.35 15.27
N PRO A 14 8.33 19.52 15.83
CA PRO A 14 7.28 19.65 16.84
C PRO A 14 5.86 19.33 16.32
N ARG A 15 5.68 19.25 15.01
CA ARG A 15 4.40 18.84 14.40
C ARG A 15 4.26 17.31 14.30
N VAL A 16 5.31 16.57 14.60
CA VAL A 16 5.28 15.09 14.61
C VAL A 16 5.00 14.64 16.05
N ILE A 17 3.86 14.02 16.26
CA ILE A 17 3.39 13.57 17.57
C ILE A 17 3.45 12.04 17.62
N ASP A 18 4.22 11.49 18.56
CA ASP A 18 4.16 10.08 18.93
C ASP A 18 2.90 9.80 19.74
N TYR A 19 1.76 9.78 19.04
CA TYR A 19 0.46 9.61 19.67
C TYR A 19 0.35 8.29 20.44
N ALA A 20 0.92 7.20 19.92
CA ALA A 20 0.83 5.87 20.53
C ALA A 20 1.41 5.83 21.96
N ASN A 21 2.46 6.61 22.21
CA ASN A 21 3.12 6.74 23.52
C ASN A 21 2.70 8.00 24.30
N SER A 22 1.72 8.75 23.80
CA SER A 22 1.30 10.00 24.41
C SER A 22 0.24 9.78 25.51
N LYS A 23 0.16 10.70 26.48
CA LYS A 23 -0.87 10.68 27.53
C LYS A 23 -2.29 10.97 27.04
N ILE A 24 -2.42 11.53 25.83
CA ILE A 24 -3.73 11.83 25.21
C ILE A 24 -4.32 10.61 24.49
N ARG A 25 -3.59 9.50 24.42
CA ARG A 25 -4.09 8.29 23.77
C ARG A 25 -5.29 7.73 24.54
N SER A 26 -6.40 7.51 23.81
CA SER A 26 -7.60 6.85 24.30
C SER A 26 -8.35 6.22 23.12
N GLU A 27 -9.29 5.32 23.38
CA GLU A 27 -10.15 4.74 22.34
C GLU A 27 -10.95 5.82 21.60
N PHE A 28 -11.46 6.81 22.34
CA PHE A 28 -12.15 7.96 21.74
C PHE A 28 -11.21 8.72 20.79
N MET A 29 -9.99 9.02 21.23
CA MET A 29 -9.01 9.74 20.40
C MET A 29 -8.54 8.92 19.20
N ASP A 30 -8.47 7.59 19.31
CA ASP A 30 -8.20 6.72 18.16
C ASP A 30 -9.28 6.91 17.08
N LEU A 31 -10.56 6.88 17.48
CA LEU A 31 -11.69 7.13 16.57
C LEU A 31 -11.70 8.57 16.04
N PHE A 32 -11.53 9.55 16.92
CA PHE A 32 -11.54 10.97 16.57
C PHE A 32 -10.45 11.30 15.53
N LEU A 33 -9.23 10.88 15.76
CA LEU A 33 -8.13 11.12 14.82
C LEU A 33 -8.34 10.39 13.50
N GLY A 34 -8.86 9.17 13.54
CA GLY A 34 -9.21 8.43 12.32
C GLY A 34 -10.32 9.09 11.50
N ALA A 35 -11.30 9.70 12.18
CA ALA A 35 -12.42 10.37 11.53
C ALA A 35 -12.05 11.75 10.94
N HIS A 36 -11.05 12.41 11.51
CA HIS A 36 -10.71 13.82 11.18
C HIS A 36 -9.36 13.98 10.49
N CYS A 37 -8.61 12.89 10.24
CA CYS A 37 -7.35 13.00 9.50
C CYS A 37 -7.60 13.44 8.05
N GLU A 38 -6.65 14.16 7.48
CA GLU A 38 -6.66 14.51 6.05
C GLU A 38 -6.62 13.24 5.19
N PHE A 39 -5.68 12.37 5.49
CA PHE A 39 -5.61 11.01 5.00
C PHE A 39 -4.82 10.12 5.97
N LYS A 40 -4.89 8.82 5.80
CA LYS A 40 -4.12 7.87 6.59
C LYS A 40 -3.06 7.16 5.77
N VAL A 41 -1.88 6.94 6.35
CA VAL A 41 -0.86 6.03 5.84
C VAL A 41 -0.89 4.74 6.62
N SER A 42 -1.01 3.59 5.96
CA SER A 42 -1.20 2.29 6.60
C SER A 42 -0.64 1.14 5.74
N ASP A 43 -0.28 0.06 6.41
CA ASP A 43 0.06 -1.21 5.77
C ASP A 43 -1.15 -2.09 5.40
N GLY A 44 -2.36 -1.55 5.60
CA GLY A 44 -3.61 -2.29 5.30
C GLY A 44 -4.14 -3.13 6.46
N LEU A 45 -3.52 -3.08 7.63
CA LEU A 45 -3.96 -3.86 8.80
C LEU A 45 -4.81 -3.04 9.79
N GLY A 46 -5.91 -3.66 10.25
CA GLY A 46 -6.74 -3.24 11.38
C GLY A 46 -7.28 -1.82 11.31
N PHE A 47 -6.51 -0.87 11.79
CA PHE A 47 -6.96 0.52 11.96
C PHE A 47 -7.33 1.26 10.66
N TYR A 48 -7.00 0.73 9.47
CA TYR A 48 -7.38 1.38 8.20
C TYR A 48 -8.92 1.49 8.04
N ALA A 49 -9.66 0.62 8.68
CA ALA A 49 -11.11 0.61 8.58
C ALA A 49 -11.75 1.88 9.17
N ILE A 50 -11.18 2.43 10.24
CA ILE A 50 -11.74 3.62 10.89
C ILE A 50 -11.76 4.83 9.95
N PRO A 51 -10.64 5.29 9.37
CA PRO A 51 -10.68 6.36 8.37
C PRO A 51 -11.60 6.05 7.19
N ALA A 52 -11.61 4.79 6.71
CA ALA A 52 -12.49 4.38 5.61
C ALA A 52 -13.98 4.54 5.94
N MET A 53 -14.42 4.18 7.16
CA MET A 53 -15.78 4.37 7.63
C MET A 53 -16.18 5.86 7.65
N PHE A 54 -15.25 6.74 7.95
CA PHE A 54 -15.44 8.20 7.92
C PHE A 54 -15.07 8.83 6.57
N ARG A 55 -14.93 8.03 5.52
CA ARG A 55 -14.65 8.45 4.15
C ARG A 55 -13.32 9.22 4.00
N ARG A 56 -12.36 8.99 4.89
CA ARG A 56 -11.02 9.56 4.78
C ARG A 56 -10.17 8.71 3.84
N PRO A 57 -9.36 9.32 2.96
CA PRO A 57 -8.50 8.59 2.04
C PRO A 57 -7.44 7.76 2.78
N ASN A 58 -7.06 6.63 2.19
CA ASN A 58 -5.97 5.80 2.67
C ASN A 58 -4.84 5.74 1.62
N ALA A 59 -3.61 5.96 2.08
CA ALA A 59 -2.40 5.64 1.35
C ALA A 59 -1.84 4.33 1.91
N TYR A 60 -1.97 3.26 1.15
CA TYR A 60 -1.49 1.94 1.55
C TYR A 60 -0.02 1.78 1.17
N VAL A 61 0.82 1.54 2.16
CA VAL A 61 2.26 1.27 1.99
C VAL A 61 2.58 -0.11 2.55
N ASN A 62 3.64 -0.73 2.06
CA ASN A 62 4.03 -2.07 2.52
C ASN A 62 2.88 -3.10 2.43
N TYR A 63 2.00 -2.95 1.46
CA TYR A 63 0.80 -3.77 1.38
C TYR A 63 1.16 -5.25 1.17
N SER A 64 0.63 -6.11 2.00
CA SER A 64 0.83 -7.55 1.96
C SER A 64 -0.29 -8.24 2.73
N PRO A 65 -0.85 -9.36 2.24
CA PRO A 65 -0.52 -10.08 1.01
C PRO A 65 -0.88 -9.33 -0.28
N PHE A 66 -0.13 -9.57 -1.36
CA PHE A 66 -0.32 -8.84 -2.63
C PHE A 66 -1.73 -9.04 -3.22
N PHE A 67 -2.25 -10.28 -3.18
CA PHE A 67 -3.59 -10.60 -3.70
C PHE A 67 -4.73 -9.92 -2.94
N MET A 68 -4.49 -9.47 -1.72
CA MET A 68 -5.48 -8.76 -0.91
C MET A 68 -5.50 -7.26 -1.15
N TYR A 69 -4.69 -6.75 -2.11
CA TYR A 69 -4.74 -5.34 -2.45
C TYR A 69 -6.09 -4.98 -3.05
N TYR A 70 -6.86 -4.24 -2.31
CA TYR A 70 -8.19 -3.79 -2.72
C TYR A 70 -8.53 -2.43 -2.11
N SER A 71 -9.28 -1.64 -2.83
CA SER A 71 -10.08 -0.55 -2.27
C SER A 71 -11.19 -0.19 -3.26
N SER A 72 -12.40 -0.11 -2.78
CA SER A 72 -13.55 0.37 -3.54
C SER A 72 -13.60 1.89 -3.64
N ARG A 73 -12.52 2.60 -3.28
CA ARG A 73 -12.50 4.04 -3.19
C ARG A 73 -11.48 4.65 -4.16
N ALA A 74 -11.97 5.46 -5.09
CA ALA A 74 -11.14 6.13 -6.09
C ALA A 74 -10.11 7.13 -5.50
N CYS A 75 -10.31 7.56 -4.24
CA CYS A 75 -9.39 8.45 -3.55
C CYS A 75 -8.23 7.72 -2.86
N ASP A 76 -8.28 6.39 -2.76
CA ASP A 76 -7.21 5.62 -2.13
C ASP A 76 -6.06 5.36 -3.10
N LEU A 77 -4.85 5.33 -2.56
CA LEU A 77 -3.62 5.00 -3.27
C LEU A 77 -2.88 3.87 -2.57
N GLY A 78 -2.02 3.15 -3.27
CA GLY A 78 -1.18 2.18 -2.59
C GLY A 78 -0.01 1.66 -3.38
N ILE A 79 0.94 1.09 -2.65
CA ILE A 79 2.07 0.32 -3.16
C ILE A 79 2.29 -0.90 -2.28
N ALA A 80 2.54 -2.05 -2.91
CA ALA A 80 2.79 -3.30 -2.21
C ALA A 80 4.27 -3.49 -1.86
N LYS A 81 4.55 -4.41 -0.95
CA LYS A 81 5.91 -4.90 -0.68
C LYS A 81 6.52 -5.51 -1.93
N THR A 82 7.84 -5.43 -2.03
CA THR A 82 8.61 -6.00 -3.13
C THR A 82 8.97 -7.46 -2.83
N MET A 83 8.82 -8.34 -3.81
CA MET A 83 9.22 -9.74 -3.71
C MET A 83 10.57 -9.94 -4.39
N ILE A 84 11.51 -10.57 -3.68
CA ILE A 84 12.89 -10.80 -4.10
C ILE A 84 13.15 -12.30 -4.16
N ASP A 85 13.65 -12.79 -5.26
CA ASP A 85 14.20 -14.14 -5.38
C ASP A 85 15.47 -14.26 -4.53
N THR A 86 15.48 -15.19 -3.57
CA THR A 86 16.58 -15.30 -2.61
C THR A 86 17.86 -15.88 -3.21
N ALA A 87 17.74 -16.65 -4.29
CA ALA A 87 18.89 -17.26 -4.96
C ALA A 87 19.65 -16.24 -5.83
N THR A 88 18.91 -15.33 -6.46
CA THR A 88 19.49 -14.36 -7.40
C THR A 88 19.61 -12.95 -6.84
N GLY A 89 18.91 -12.65 -5.75
CA GLY A 89 18.79 -11.30 -5.18
C GLY A 89 17.97 -10.33 -6.05
N LYS A 90 17.37 -10.80 -7.15
CA LYS A 90 16.61 -9.95 -8.08
C LYS A 90 15.16 -9.81 -7.65
N ARG A 91 14.57 -8.65 -7.96
CA ARG A 91 13.14 -8.43 -7.80
C ARG A 91 12.36 -9.27 -8.81
N LEU A 92 11.31 -9.93 -8.34
CA LEU A 92 10.35 -10.61 -9.21
C LEU A 92 9.42 -9.56 -9.84
N ASN A 93 9.27 -9.62 -11.17
CA ASN A 93 8.25 -8.87 -11.87
C ASN A 93 6.87 -9.56 -11.75
N LEU A 94 5.79 -8.89 -12.20
CA LEU A 94 4.44 -9.44 -12.06
C LEU A 94 4.26 -10.78 -12.80
N THR A 95 4.86 -10.96 -13.97
CA THR A 95 4.80 -12.23 -14.70
C THR A 95 5.49 -13.37 -13.93
N GLU A 96 6.65 -13.11 -13.35
CA GLU A 96 7.36 -14.09 -12.51
C GLU A 96 6.59 -14.41 -11.23
N MET A 97 5.98 -13.39 -10.60
CA MET A 97 5.11 -13.58 -9.44
C MET A 97 3.92 -14.48 -9.78
N GLY A 98 3.29 -14.29 -10.93
CA GLY A 98 2.19 -15.12 -11.42
C GLY A 98 2.62 -16.55 -11.72
N LYS A 99 3.70 -16.74 -12.49
CA LYS A 99 4.23 -18.06 -12.84
C LYS A 99 4.64 -18.90 -11.64
N ARG A 100 5.16 -18.25 -10.59
CA ARG A 100 5.57 -18.91 -9.33
C ARG A 100 4.43 -19.05 -8.32
N GLY A 101 3.26 -18.47 -8.59
CA GLY A 101 2.11 -18.46 -7.70
C GLY A 101 2.28 -17.61 -6.44
N VAL A 102 3.42 -16.90 -6.30
CA VAL A 102 3.77 -16.17 -5.07
C VAL A 102 2.91 -14.93 -4.84
N ALA A 103 2.27 -14.41 -5.90
CA ALA A 103 1.32 -13.31 -5.78
C ALA A 103 0.11 -13.63 -4.89
N ARG A 104 -0.19 -14.91 -4.70
CA ARG A 104 -1.34 -15.42 -3.92
C ARG A 104 -0.94 -15.91 -2.51
N PHE A 105 0.30 -15.73 -2.10
CA PHE A 105 0.76 -16.16 -0.77
C PHE A 105 0.32 -15.18 0.31
N GLY A 106 -0.18 -15.72 1.43
CA GLY A 106 -0.61 -14.97 2.61
C GLY A 106 0.32 -15.12 3.82
N GLU A 107 1.11 -16.18 3.86
CA GLU A 107 1.93 -16.55 5.02
C GLU A 107 3.42 -16.50 4.73
N THR A 108 4.22 -16.09 5.72
CA THR A 108 5.68 -16.01 5.61
C THR A 108 6.32 -17.35 5.21
N SER A 109 5.81 -18.44 5.73
CA SER A 109 6.28 -19.81 5.42
C SER A 109 6.18 -20.14 3.93
N GLN A 110 5.11 -19.72 3.25
CA GLN A 110 4.92 -19.95 1.82
C GLN A 110 6.01 -19.23 1.00
N PHE A 111 6.32 -17.98 1.34
CA PHE A 111 7.39 -17.23 0.68
C PHE A 111 8.75 -17.88 0.91
N THR A 112 9.06 -18.25 2.16
CA THR A 112 10.32 -18.89 2.50
C THR A 112 10.51 -20.20 1.74
N ASN A 113 9.50 -21.06 1.71
CA ASN A 113 9.54 -22.34 1.00
C ASN A 113 9.69 -22.18 -0.53
N ALA A 114 9.18 -21.08 -1.08
CA ALA A 114 9.34 -20.76 -2.49
C ALA A 114 10.65 -20.03 -2.83
N GLY A 115 11.55 -19.83 -1.87
CA GLY A 115 12.80 -19.11 -2.07
C GLY A 115 12.57 -17.61 -2.40
N VAL A 116 11.57 -17.02 -1.74
CA VAL A 116 11.23 -15.60 -1.92
C VAL A 116 11.32 -14.88 -0.58
N SER A 117 11.95 -13.71 -0.58
CA SER A 117 11.90 -12.77 0.53
C SER A 117 11.03 -11.56 0.17
N VAL A 118 10.34 -11.02 1.18
CA VAL A 118 9.45 -9.88 0.99
C VAL A 118 10.08 -8.66 1.66
N LYS A 119 10.31 -7.59 0.89
CA LYS A 119 10.93 -6.34 1.36
C LYS A 119 9.91 -5.22 1.47
N SER A 120 10.05 -4.42 2.51
CA SER A 120 9.28 -3.20 2.70
C SER A 120 9.63 -2.15 1.65
N ASN A 121 8.66 -1.28 1.37
CA ASN A 121 8.90 -0.10 0.55
C ASN A 121 9.99 0.77 1.17
N THR A 122 10.76 1.41 0.32
CA THR A 122 11.80 2.35 0.75
C THR A 122 11.18 3.64 1.29
N PRO A 123 11.89 4.40 2.14
CA PRO A 123 11.40 5.70 2.59
C PRO A 123 11.07 6.66 1.44
N SER A 124 11.79 6.58 0.32
CA SER A 124 11.52 7.40 -0.87
C SER A 124 10.20 7.02 -1.52
N GLU A 125 9.94 5.71 -1.74
CA GLU A 125 8.67 5.23 -2.31
C GLU A 125 7.47 5.63 -1.44
N ILE A 126 7.61 5.51 -0.11
CA ILE A 126 6.58 5.92 0.85
C ILE A 126 6.34 7.43 0.76
N LYS A 127 7.41 8.24 0.77
CA LYS A 127 7.33 9.69 0.65
C LYS A 127 6.65 10.10 -0.65
N ASP A 128 7.02 9.49 -1.77
CA ASP A 128 6.49 9.81 -3.09
C ASP A 128 4.98 9.50 -3.17
N LEU A 129 4.53 8.38 -2.58
CA LEU A 129 3.10 8.06 -2.47
C LEU A 129 2.35 9.08 -1.60
N MET A 130 2.94 9.51 -0.49
CA MET A 130 2.32 10.50 0.39
C MET A 130 2.20 11.88 -0.29
N LEU A 131 3.22 12.30 -1.04
CA LEU A 131 3.17 13.54 -1.82
C LEU A 131 2.13 13.46 -2.94
N GLU A 132 2.04 12.32 -3.64
CA GLU A 132 0.99 12.09 -4.63
C GLU A 132 -0.41 12.19 -4.00
N MET A 133 -0.62 11.57 -2.84
CA MET A 133 -1.89 11.65 -2.10
C MET A 133 -2.23 13.11 -1.76
N LEU A 134 -1.28 13.83 -1.20
CA LEU A 134 -1.46 15.23 -0.82
C LEU A 134 -1.82 16.10 -2.04
N ASP A 135 -1.06 15.97 -3.13
CA ASP A 135 -1.31 16.71 -4.36
C ASP A 135 -2.69 16.42 -4.96
N ARG A 136 -3.17 15.18 -4.87
CA ARG A 136 -4.51 14.79 -5.31
C ARG A 136 -5.59 15.43 -4.45
N LEU A 137 -5.43 15.43 -3.14
CA LEU A 137 -6.38 16.04 -2.19
C LEU A 137 -6.45 17.56 -2.33
N GLU A 138 -5.32 18.21 -2.62
CA GLU A 138 -5.24 19.64 -2.85
C GLU A 138 -5.60 20.06 -4.28
N GLY A 139 -5.94 19.13 -5.17
CA GLY A 139 -6.24 19.40 -6.58
C GLY A 139 -5.02 19.84 -7.41
N LYS A 140 -3.81 19.61 -6.91
CA LYS A 140 -2.54 19.99 -7.55
C LYS A 140 -1.95 18.87 -8.42
N TRP A 141 -2.45 17.65 -8.28
CA TRP A 141 -1.94 16.51 -9.03
C TRP A 141 -2.11 16.70 -10.53
N LYS A 142 -1.03 16.54 -11.27
CA LYS A 142 -1.04 16.56 -12.73
C LYS A 142 -0.72 15.16 -13.24
N THR A 143 -1.74 14.49 -13.74
CA THR A 143 -1.59 13.19 -14.40
C THR A 143 -0.69 13.35 -15.62
N GLN A 144 0.35 12.55 -15.73
CA GLN A 144 1.22 12.50 -16.90
C GLN A 144 0.63 11.56 -17.96
N PRO A 145 0.93 11.74 -19.25
CA PRO A 145 0.38 10.89 -20.31
C PRO A 145 0.59 9.39 -20.11
N LEU A 146 1.72 9.03 -19.50
CA LEU A 146 2.09 7.63 -19.23
C LEU A 146 1.34 7.02 -18.02
N ASP A 147 0.79 7.84 -17.13
CA ASP A 147 0.19 7.35 -15.87
C ASP A 147 -1.00 6.44 -16.12
N ASP A 148 -1.91 6.82 -17.00
CA ASP A 148 -3.11 6.03 -17.29
C ASP A 148 -2.75 4.72 -18.01
N GLU A 149 -1.77 4.75 -18.91
CA GLU A 149 -1.25 3.54 -19.56
C GLU A 149 -0.66 2.56 -18.54
N LEU A 150 0.18 3.05 -17.62
CA LEU A 150 0.80 2.23 -16.59
C LEU A 150 -0.22 1.69 -15.59
N GLN A 151 -1.23 2.49 -15.20
CA GLN A 151 -2.34 2.01 -14.38
C GLN A 151 -3.09 0.87 -15.07
N ASN A 152 -3.47 1.05 -16.34
CA ASN A 152 -4.20 0.04 -17.10
C ASN A 152 -3.36 -1.24 -17.25
N LYS A 153 -2.08 -1.12 -17.56
CA LYS A 153 -1.15 -2.25 -17.68
C LYS A 153 -1.02 -3.00 -16.35
N PHE A 154 -0.83 -2.27 -15.24
CA PHE A 154 -0.75 -2.85 -13.90
C PHE A 154 -2.03 -3.61 -13.54
N TRP A 155 -3.20 -2.99 -13.65
CA TRP A 155 -4.46 -3.62 -13.24
C TRP A 155 -4.83 -4.81 -14.13
N LYS A 156 -4.54 -4.74 -15.42
CA LYS A 156 -4.68 -5.89 -16.31
C LYS A 156 -3.81 -7.05 -15.84
N LYS A 157 -2.52 -6.81 -15.62
CA LYS A 157 -1.58 -7.83 -15.18
C LYS A 157 -1.94 -8.36 -13.78
N TYR A 158 -2.33 -7.50 -12.85
CA TYR A 158 -2.80 -7.89 -11.53
C TYR A 158 -3.99 -8.86 -11.63
N SER A 159 -4.99 -8.55 -12.47
CA SER A 159 -6.15 -9.42 -12.69
C SER A 159 -5.76 -10.78 -13.29
N GLU A 160 -4.82 -10.81 -14.24
CA GLU A 160 -4.32 -12.05 -14.82
C GLU A 160 -3.67 -12.98 -13.79
N ILE A 161 -2.83 -12.45 -12.90
CA ILE A 161 -2.07 -13.25 -11.93
C ILE A 161 -2.86 -13.62 -10.68
N ILE A 162 -3.84 -12.81 -10.28
CA ILE A 162 -4.71 -13.11 -9.14
C ILE A 162 -5.87 -14.04 -9.58
N GLY A 163 -6.27 -13.97 -10.84
CA GLY A 163 -7.30 -14.84 -11.41
C GLY A 163 -8.74 -14.41 -11.10
N PRO A 164 -9.74 -15.22 -11.50
CA PRO A 164 -11.15 -14.85 -11.48
C PRO A 164 -11.74 -14.72 -10.07
N ASP A 165 -11.13 -15.36 -9.07
CA ASP A 165 -11.60 -15.29 -7.67
C ASP A 165 -11.46 -13.90 -7.05
N ARG A 166 -10.77 -12.98 -7.72
CA ARG A 166 -10.58 -11.59 -7.26
C ARG A 166 -11.90 -10.89 -6.96
N GLU A 167 -12.87 -11.00 -7.87
CA GLU A 167 -14.15 -10.32 -7.75
C GLU A 167 -14.99 -10.86 -6.60
N SER A 168 -14.85 -12.16 -6.29
CA SER A 168 -15.56 -12.77 -5.16
C SER A 168 -15.04 -12.29 -3.80
N PHE A 169 -13.75 -11.88 -3.72
CA PHE A 169 -13.16 -11.41 -2.49
C PHE A 169 -13.29 -9.89 -2.28
N HIS A 170 -13.21 -9.10 -3.33
CA HIS A 170 -12.92 -7.67 -3.22
C HIS A 170 -13.90 -6.77 -3.96
N GLY A 171 -14.74 -7.34 -4.81
CA GLY A 171 -15.57 -6.56 -5.71
C GLY A 171 -14.71 -5.70 -6.67
N GLU A 172 -15.26 -4.58 -7.10
CA GLU A 172 -14.59 -3.67 -8.02
C GLU A 172 -13.52 -2.83 -7.31
N ILE A 173 -12.31 -2.80 -7.84
CA ILE A 173 -11.19 -2.00 -7.32
C ILE A 173 -11.17 -0.65 -8.02
N TRP A 174 -11.36 0.42 -7.25
CA TRP A 174 -11.36 1.79 -7.73
C TRP A 174 -10.10 2.57 -7.36
N SER A 175 -9.33 2.07 -6.40
CA SER A 175 -8.08 2.71 -5.98
C SER A 175 -7.05 2.72 -7.10
N LYS A 176 -6.09 3.65 -6.99
CA LYS A 176 -4.96 3.73 -7.93
C LYS A 176 -3.71 3.17 -7.27
N TYR A 177 -2.86 2.59 -8.09
CA TYR A 177 -1.50 2.26 -7.67
C TYR A 177 -0.62 3.51 -7.77
N GLY A 178 0.39 3.66 -6.89
CA GLY A 178 1.24 4.85 -6.87
C GLY A 178 1.82 5.16 -8.26
N ALA A 179 1.47 6.30 -8.84
CA ALA A 179 1.83 6.63 -10.22
C ALA A 179 3.35 6.78 -10.38
N ARG A 180 4.02 7.43 -9.42
CA ARG A 180 5.48 7.54 -9.46
C ARG A 180 6.16 6.18 -9.32
N PHE A 181 5.64 5.34 -8.42
CA PHE A 181 6.15 3.97 -8.31
C PHE A 181 6.08 3.21 -9.63
N LEU A 182 4.95 3.30 -10.34
CA LEU A 182 4.80 2.64 -11.65
C LEU A 182 5.76 3.21 -12.70
N ARG A 183 5.95 4.53 -12.74
CA ARG A 183 6.90 5.16 -13.68
C ARG A 183 8.35 4.72 -13.44
N ASP A 184 8.74 4.64 -12.18
CA ASP A 184 10.10 4.28 -11.79
C ASP A 184 10.37 2.76 -11.87
N ASN A 185 9.30 1.95 -12.04
CA ASN A 185 9.36 0.49 -12.01
C ASN A 185 8.62 -0.16 -13.18
N GLN A 186 8.77 0.37 -14.40
CA GLN A 186 8.06 -0.15 -15.58
C GLN A 186 8.44 -1.59 -15.93
N ASP A 187 9.68 -2.01 -15.65
CA ASP A 187 10.18 -3.37 -15.78
C ASP A 187 9.48 -4.37 -14.83
N TRP A 188 8.93 -3.88 -13.73
CA TRP A 188 8.19 -4.71 -12.78
C TRP A 188 6.79 -5.10 -13.29
N ILE A 189 6.18 -4.27 -14.14
CA ILE A 189 4.81 -4.48 -14.64
C ILE A 189 4.75 -5.51 -15.79
N VAL A 190 5.89 -6.08 -16.17
CA VAL A 190 5.98 -7.01 -17.31
C VAL A 190 5.36 -8.37 -17.02
#